data_e44176bf02a3cef63a0ae85659e2e401
#
_entry.id   e44176bf02a3cef63a0ae85659e2e401
#
_cell.length_a   1.000
_cell.length_b   1.000
_cell.length_c   1.000
_cell.angle_alpha   90.00
_cell.angle_beta   90.00
_cell.angle_gamma   90.00
#
_symmetry.space_group_name_H-M   'P 1'
#
loop_
_entity.id
_entity.type
_entity.pdbx_description
1 polymer ?
#
loop_
_entity_poly.entity_id
_entity_poly.type
_entity_poly.pdbx_seq_one_letter_code
_entity_poly.pdbx_strand_id
1 'polypeptide(L)'
;ALREGSVFHPGSYRKEFLSGASVAWSRTPWVMGCCARWNEETRREHYQELVALEDRVVLAGEHASYVGCWMEGSLLSALDAITRLHKRALEA
;
A
#
# COMPACT_ATOMS: atom_id res chain seq x y z
N ALA A 1 7.65 22.09 5.58
CA ALA A 1 7.48 21.44 6.89
C ALA A 1 7.81 22.36 8.06
N LEU A 2 9.07 22.82 8.27
CA LEU A 2 9.43 23.66 9.43
C LEU A 2 8.66 24.98 9.49
N ARG A 3 8.41 25.62 8.35
CA ARG A 3 7.64 26.87 8.28
C ARG A 3 6.16 26.65 8.61
N GLU A 4 5.57 25.58 8.11
CA GLU A 4 4.18 25.23 8.41
C GLU A 4 4.02 24.78 9.87
N GLY A 5 4.97 23.98 10.38
CA GLY A 5 4.99 23.56 11.77
C GLY A 5 5.04 24.74 12.75
N SER A 6 5.70 25.84 12.38
CA SER A 6 5.80 27.05 13.20
C SER A 6 4.45 27.75 13.43
N VAL A 7 3.40 27.40 12.70
CA VAL A 7 2.03 27.88 12.96
C VAL A 7 1.49 27.31 14.27
N PHE A 8 1.84 26.06 14.58
CA PHE A 8 1.38 25.37 15.80
C PHE A 8 2.30 25.63 16.99
N HIS A 9 3.62 25.70 16.75
CA HIS A 9 4.63 25.92 17.79
C HIS A 9 5.62 27.01 17.35
N PRO A 10 5.24 28.28 17.48
CA PRO A 10 6.09 29.38 17.05
C PRO A 10 7.40 29.46 17.84
N GLY A 11 8.51 29.54 17.12
CA GLY A 11 9.83 29.78 17.67
C GLY A 11 10.69 28.56 18.05
N SER A 12 10.12 27.36 18.20
CA SER A 12 10.87 26.16 18.63
C SER A 12 11.43 25.33 17.47
N TYR A 13 10.65 25.07 16.43
CA TYR A 13 11.01 24.14 15.36
C TYR A 13 12.38 24.37 14.71
N ARG A 14 12.74 25.63 14.43
CA ARG A 14 14.03 25.93 13.81
C ARG A 14 15.22 25.77 14.75
N LYS A 15 15.00 26.05 16.04
CA LYS A 15 16.07 25.97 17.05
C LYS A 15 16.35 24.54 17.46
N GLU A 16 15.32 23.71 17.49
CA GLU A 16 15.36 22.34 17.98
C GLU A 16 15.52 21.30 16.86
N PHE A 17 15.47 21.73 15.60
CA PHE A 17 15.62 20.84 14.45
C PHE A 17 17.05 20.34 14.32
N LEU A 18 17.24 19.03 14.43
CA LEU A 18 18.53 18.37 14.28
C LEU A 18 18.76 17.88 12.85
N SER A 19 17.83 17.08 12.32
CA SER A 19 17.94 16.53 10.98
C SER A 19 16.59 16.09 10.45
N GLY A 20 16.51 15.83 9.16
CA GLY A 20 15.31 15.30 8.53
C GLY A 20 15.61 14.62 7.22
N ALA A 21 14.78 13.65 6.85
CA ALA A 21 14.80 13.00 5.56
C ALA A 21 13.40 12.99 4.96
N SER A 22 13.32 13.03 3.65
CA SER A 22 12.05 12.87 2.94
C SER A 22 12.23 12.04 1.68
N VAL A 23 11.22 11.27 1.33
CA VAL A 23 11.15 10.50 0.10
C VAL A 23 9.85 10.86 -0.63
N ALA A 24 9.99 11.27 -1.88
CA ALA A 24 8.85 11.48 -2.76
C ALA A 24 8.53 10.18 -3.50
N TRP A 25 7.64 9.34 -2.95
CA TRP A 25 7.28 8.05 -3.51
C TRP A 25 6.78 8.12 -4.95
N SER A 26 6.10 9.22 -5.32
CA SER A 26 5.66 9.48 -6.69
C SER A 26 6.81 9.68 -7.69
N ARG A 27 8.04 9.90 -7.22
CA ARG A 27 9.25 10.04 -8.03
C ARG A 27 10.20 8.86 -7.90
N THR A 28 9.88 7.89 -7.05
CA THR A 28 10.68 6.68 -6.87
C THR A 28 10.36 5.70 -8.00
N PRO A 29 11.35 5.27 -8.80
CA PRO A 29 11.14 4.30 -9.87
C PRO A 29 10.44 3.04 -9.35
N TRP A 30 9.53 2.50 -10.14
CA TRP A 30 8.72 1.30 -9.86
C TRP A 30 7.64 1.47 -8.79
N VAL A 31 7.74 2.51 -7.92
CA VAL A 31 6.70 2.83 -6.92
C VAL A 31 5.66 3.80 -7.50
N MET A 32 6.09 4.94 -7.98
CA MET A 32 5.32 5.97 -8.70
C MET A 32 4.04 6.46 -8.00
N GLY A 33 3.89 6.18 -6.71
CA GLY A 33 2.71 6.54 -5.93
C GLY A 33 2.79 6.08 -4.48
N CYS A 34 1.70 6.23 -3.74
CA CYS A 34 1.63 5.83 -2.33
C CYS A 34 0.69 4.65 -2.07
N CYS A 35 -0.43 4.57 -2.75
CA CYS A 35 -1.40 3.48 -2.59
C CYS A 35 -2.35 3.39 -3.79
N ALA A 36 -2.99 2.24 -3.94
CA ALA A 36 -4.02 2.02 -4.94
C ALA A 36 -5.30 2.77 -4.57
N ARG A 37 -5.96 3.30 -5.59
CA ARG A 37 -7.26 3.95 -5.41
C ARG A 37 -8.36 3.14 -6.08
N TRP A 38 -9.24 2.62 -5.24
CA TRP A 38 -10.45 1.94 -5.65
C TRP A 38 -11.66 2.83 -5.36
N ASN A 39 -12.58 2.97 -6.31
CA ASN A 39 -13.94 3.40 -6.02
C ASN A 39 -14.86 2.15 -5.95
N GLU A 40 -16.11 2.32 -5.55
CA GLU A 40 -17.04 1.19 -5.40
C GLU A 40 -17.33 0.48 -6.72
N GLU A 41 -17.41 1.21 -7.81
CA GLU A 41 -17.66 0.67 -9.14
C GLU A 41 -16.50 -0.20 -9.62
N THR A 42 -15.30 0.35 -9.69
CA THR A 42 -14.11 -0.39 -10.12
C THR A 42 -13.79 -1.58 -9.23
N ARG A 43 -14.04 -1.46 -7.92
CA ARG A 43 -13.87 -2.57 -6.98
C ARG A 43 -14.86 -3.69 -7.27
N ARG A 44 -16.12 -3.37 -7.49
CA ARG A 44 -17.16 -4.37 -7.80
C ARG A 44 -16.88 -5.09 -9.12
N GLU A 45 -16.38 -4.37 -10.12
CA GLU A 45 -16.17 -4.90 -11.47
C GLU A 45 -14.85 -5.68 -11.61
N HIS A 46 -13.77 -5.22 -10.97
CA HIS A 46 -12.43 -5.72 -11.27
C HIS A 46 -11.69 -6.35 -10.10
N TYR A 47 -12.17 -6.19 -8.85
CA TYR A 47 -11.41 -6.67 -7.69
C TYR A 47 -11.24 -8.19 -7.70
N GLN A 48 -12.28 -8.93 -8.04
CA GLN A 48 -12.25 -10.40 -8.06
C GLN A 48 -11.29 -10.94 -9.12
N GLU A 49 -11.21 -10.27 -10.25
CA GLU A 49 -10.27 -10.61 -11.31
C GLU A 49 -8.83 -10.32 -10.88
N LEU A 50 -8.60 -9.15 -10.24
CA LEU A 50 -7.27 -8.77 -9.76
C LEU A 50 -6.70 -9.76 -8.73
N VAL A 51 -7.54 -10.26 -7.84
CA VAL A 51 -7.10 -11.18 -6.78
C VAL A 51 -7.21 -12.66 -7.17
N ALA A 52 -7.68 -12.96 -8.37
CA ALA A 52 -7.81 -14.33 -8.83
C ALA A 52 -6.46 -15.05 -8.84
N LEU A 53 -6.49 -16.35 -8.54
CA LEU A 53 -5.35 -17.22 -8.72
C LEU A 53 -5.38 -17.76 -10.17
N GLU A 54 -4.43 -17.33 -10.98
CA GLU A 54 -4.30 -17.80 -12.36
C GLU A 54 -3.14 -18.80 -12.46
N ASP A 55 -3.48 -20.06 -12.55
CA ASP A 55 -2.55 -21.21 -12.55
C ASP A 55 -1.59 -21.16 -11.34
N ARG A 56 -0.44 -20.53 -11.49
CA ARG A 56 0.62 -20.41 -10.48
C ARG A 56 0.92 -18.95 -10.10
N VAL A 57 0.12 -18.02 -10.57
CA VAL A 57 0.32 -16.59 -10.35
C VAL A 57 -0.82 -16.03 -9.54
N VAL A 58 -0.50 -15.29 -8.50
CA VAL A 58 -1.46 -14.55 -7.68
C VAL A 58 -0.85 -13.21 -7.30
N LEU A 59 -1.65 -12.16 -7.34
CA LEU A 59 -1.25 -10.84 -6.90
C LEU A 59 -1.55 -10.68 -5.41
N ALA A 60 -0.61 -10.04 -4.70
CA ALA A 60 -0.75 -9.73 -3.29
C ALA A 60 -0.17 -8.34 -3.00
N GLY A 61 -0.69 -7.69 -1.99
CA GLY A 61 -0.27 -6.37 -1.57
C GLY A 61 -1.44 -5.46 -1.25
N GLU A 62 -1.16 -4.21 -0.93
CA GLU A 62 -2.16 -3.21 -0.59
C GLU A 62 -3.18 -3.01 -1.72
N HIS A 63 -2.74 -3.00 -2.96
CA HIS A 63 -3.60 -2.86 -4.14
C HIS A 63 -4.59 -4.01 -4.34
N ALA A 64 -4.27 -5.19 -3.83
CA ALA A 64 -5.09 -6.40 -3.84
C ALA A 64 -5.78 -6.64 -2.49
N SER A 65 -6.17 -5.58 -1.78
CA SER A 65 -6.80 -5.63 -0.46
C SER A 65 -8.02 -4.71 -0.39
N TYR A 66 -8.97 -5.06 0.49
CA TYR A 66 -10.06 -4.16 0.86
C TYR A 66 -9.61 -3.05 1.81
N VAL A 67 -8.49 -3.24 2.53
CA VAL A 67 -7.90 -2.25 3.43
C VAL A 67 -6.80 -1.51 2.69
N GLY A 68 -7.19 -0.59 1.83
CA GLY A 68 -6.28 0.22 1.02
C GLY A 68 -5.47 1.21 1.85
N CYS A 69 -4.26 1.56 1.39
CA CYS A 69 -3.33 2.50 2.00
C CYS A 69 -2.81 2.10 3.39
N TRP A 70 -2.99 0.86 3.83
CA TRP A 70 -2.54 0.35 5.12
C TRP A 70 -1.65 -0.88 4.98
N MET A 71 -0.64 -0.98 5.83
CA MET A 71 0.22 -2.17 5.92
C MET A 71 -0.59 -3.43 6.25
N GLU A 72 -1.60 -3.30 7.11
CA GLU A 72 -2.53 -4.39 7.45
C GLU A 72 -3.18 -4.99 6.20
N GLY A 73 -3.63 -4.15 5.26
CA GLY A 73 -4.17 -4.61 3.99
C GLY A 73 -3.18 -5.45 3.19
N SER A 74 -1.92 -5.04 3.15
CA SER A 74 -0.85 -5.80 2.47
C SER A 74 -0.62 -7.16 3.11
N LEU A 75 -0.59 -7.22 4.45
CA LEU A 75 -0.39 -8.47 5.19
C LEU A 75 -1.56 -9.44 5.00
N LEU A 76 -2.79 -8.96 5.13
CA LEU A 76 -4.00 -9.77 4.92
C LEU A 76 -4.07 -10.33 3.50
N SER A 77 -3.80 -9.49 2.51
CA SER A 77 -3.75 -9.90 1.10
C SER A 77 -2.67 -10.96 0.85
N ALA A 78 -1.49 -10.80 1.43
CA ALA A 78 -0.40 -11.77 1.30
C ALA A 78 -0.75 -13.12 1.93
N LEU A 79 -1.36 -13.13 3.12
CA LEU A 79 -1.81 -14.36 3.79
C LEU A 79 -2.87 -15.10 2.97
N ASP A 80 -3.84 -14.39 2.42
CA ASP A 80 -4.87 -14.98 1.56
C ASP A 80 -4.25 -15.56 0.28
N ALA A 81 -3.42 -14.79 -0.40
CA ALA A 81 -2.76 -15.21 -1.64
C ALA A 81 -1.91 -16.47 -1.42
N ILE A 82 -1.07 -16.51 -0.39
CA ILE A 82 -0.23 -17.68 -0.06
C ILE A 82 -1.10 -18.89 0.30
N THR A 83 -2.19 -18.67 1.04
CA THR A 83 -3.09 -19.77 1.41
C THR A 83 -3.74 -20.42 0.20
N ARG A 84 -4.19 -19.61 -0.76
CA ARG A 84 -4.78 -20.11 -2.01
C ARG A 84 -3.74 -20.83 -2.89
N LEU A 85 -2.57 -20.26 -3.03
CA LEU A 85 -1.48 -20.84 -3.78
C LEU A 85 -1.02 -22.17 -3.17
N HIS A 86 -0.92 -22.24 -1.84
CA HIS A 86 -0.57 -23.48 -1.13
C HIS A 86 -1.61 -24.58 -1.35
N LYS A 87 -2.90 -24.27 -1.22
CA LYS A 87 -3.96 -25.25 -1.54
C LYS A 87 -3.84 -25.77 -2.96
N ARG A 88 -3.65 -24.88 -3.92
CA ARG A 88 -3.48 -25.25 -5.33
C ARG A 88 -2.27 -26.16 -5.55
N ALA A 89 -1.17 -25.92 -4.83
CA ALA A 89 0.05 -26.75 -4.91
C ALA A 89 -0.16 -28.16 -4.33
N LEU A 90 -1.03 -28.32 -3.33
CA LEU A 90 -1.37 -29.61 -2.76
C LEU A 90 -2.34 -30.43 -3.63
N GLU A 91 -3.11 -29.78 -4.49
CA GLU A 91 -4.08 -30.40 -5.40
C GLU A 91 -3.45 -30.79 -6.76
N ALA A 92 -2.24 -30.32 -7.02
CA ALA A 92 -1.51 -30.58 -8.27
C ALA A 92 -0.66 -31.84 -8.18
#